data_ccc863ef0e70ec539d9491a7c5ff9526
#
_entry.id   ccc863ef0e70ec539d9491a7c5ff9526
#
_cell.length_a   1.000
_cell.length_b   1.000
_cell.length_c   1.000
_cell.angle_alpha   90.00
_cell.angle_beta   90.00
_cell.angle_gamma   90.00
#
_symmetry.space_group_name_H-M   'P 1'
#
loop_
_entity.id
_entity.type
_entity.pdbx_description
1 polymer ?
#
loop_
_entity_poly.entity_id
_entity_poly.type
_entity_poly.pdbx_seq_one_letter_code
_entity_poly.pdbx_strand_id
1 'polypeptide(L)'
;MQNIGFIGTGLMGFPMAKNILKAGYKVRAFNRSKNKAEPLKDFGAEISNSIGELVKESHVVITMLTNDDAVNEVIGSDEFLNNLKPNSTVIDMSSVKQTTAVNHGKNLKSRKINYLDAPVSGGTIGAEEASLAIMIGG
;
A
#
# COMPACT_ATOMS: atom_id res chain seq x y z
N MET A 1 5.29 10.79 14.50
CA MET A 1 4.36 9.78 13.95
C MET A 1 4.66 9.59 12.47
N GLN A 2 4.73 8.34 12.02
CA GLN A 2 5.02 8.05 10.62
C GLN A 2 3.79 8.29 9.74
N ASN A 3 4.03 8.83 8.56
CA ASN A 3 3.00 8.98 7.54
C ASN A 3 2.92 7.69 6.73
N ILE A 4 1.71 7.16 6.62
CA ILE A 4 1.44 5.94 5.87
C ILE A 4 0.71 6.28 4.58
N GLY A 5 1.26 5.85 3.45
CA GLY A 5 0.59 5.92 2.16
C GLY A 5 -0.10 4.59 1.89
N PHE A 6 -1.33 4.62 1.46
CA PHE A 6 -2.09 3.41 1.15
C PHE A 6 -2.62 3.48 -0.28
N ILE A 7 -2.16 2.57 -1.12
CA ILE A 7 -2.54 2.49 -2.53
C ILE A 7 -3.40 1.26 -2.76
N GLY A 8 -4.61 1.47 -3.23
CA GLY A 8 -5.57 0.42 -3.53
C GLY A 8 -6.65 0.29 -2.46
N THR A 9 -7.73 1.06 -2.62
CA THR A 9 -8.83 1.13 -1.65
C THR A 9 -10.09 0.43 -2.17
N GLY A 10 -9.92 -0.74 -2.77
CA GLY A 10 -11.02 -1.59 -3.17
C GLY A 10 -11.63 -2.34 -1.98
N LEU A 11 -12.25 -3.50 -2.26
CA LEU A 11 -12.97 -4.27 -1.23
C LEU A 11 -12.10 -4.64 -0.02
N MET A 12 -10.84 -4.97 -0.26
CA MET A 12 -9.91 -5.31 0.82
C MET A 12 -9.20 -4.09 1.38
N GLY A 13 -8.68 -3.23 0.51
CA GLY A 13 -7.86 -2.10 0.93
C GLY A 13 -8.61 -1.04 1.71
N PHE A 14 -9.85 -0.76 1.35
CA PHE A 14 -10.64 0.26 2.05
C PHE A 14 -10.77 -0.04 3.56
N PRO A 15 -11.29 -1.22 3.97
CA PRO A 15 -11.38 -1.52 5.40
C PRO A 15 -10.03 -1.63 6.08
N MET A 16 -8.98 -2.06 5.38
CA MET A 16 -7.62 -2.10 5.93
C MET A 16 -7.13 -0.69 6.26
N ALA A 17 -7.25 0.25 5.31
CA ALA A 17 -6.85 1.63 5.52
C ALA A 17 -7.66 2.28 6.64
N LYS A 18 -8.96 2.03 6.70
CA LYS A 18 -9.83 2.51 7.75
C LYS A 18 -9.37 2.04 9.13
N ASN A 19 -8.99 0.78 9.26
CA ASN A 19 -8.50 0.23 10.52
C ASN A 19 -7.18 0.87 10.96
N ILE A 20 -6.30 1.17 10.02
CA ILE A 20 -5.04 1.87 10.30
C ILE A 20 -5.33 3.27 10.83
N LEU A 21 -6.29 3.98 10.23
CA LEU A 21 -6.74 5.30 10.70
C LEU A 21 -7.31 5.22 12.10
N LYS A 22 -8.14 4.21 12.38
CA LYS A 22 -8.71 4.01 13.71
C LYS A 22 -7.66 3.75 14.78
N ALA A 23 -6.53 3.17 14.38
CA ALA A 23 -5.41 2.94 15.30
C ALA A 23 -4.59 4.19 15.59
N GLY A 24 -4.92 5.33 14.98
CA GLY A 24 -4.29 6.61 15.26
C GLY A 24 -3.18 7.03 14.32
N TYR A 25 -2.94 6.28 13.25
CA TYR A 25 -1.92 6.63 12.26
C TYR A 25 -2.45 7.65 11.26
N LYS A 26 -1.55 8.45 10.71
CA LYS A 26 -1.85 9.33 9.59
C LYS A 26 -1.78 8.54 8.30
N VAL A 27 -2.84 8.60 7.51
CA VAL A 27 -2.94 7.86 6.24
C VAL A 27 -3.25 8.81 5.10
N ARG A 28 -2.48 8.68 4.04
CA ARG A 28 -2.74 9.30 2.76
C ARG A 28 -3.13 8.18 1.81
N ALA A 29 -4.27 8.29 1.15
CA ALA A 29 -4.83 7.21 0.34
C ALA A 29 -4.90 7.59 -1.13
N PHE A 30 -4.72 6.61 -1.99
CA PHE A 30 -4.88 6.73 -3.43
C PHE A 30 -5.53 5.46 -3.99
N ASN A 31 -6.48 5.65 -4.89
CA ASN A 31 -7.05 4.59 -5.70
C ASN A 31 -7.22 5.10 -7.13
N ARG A 32 -7.03 4.25 -8.14
CA ARG A 32 -7.22 4.65 -9.53
C ARG A 32 -8.60 5.29 -9.73
N SER A 33 -9.64 4.66 -9.19
CA SER A 33 -10.97 5.26 -9.11
C SER A 33 -11.04 6.08 -7.82
N LYS A 34 -10.89 7.39 -7.94
CA LYS A 34 -10.79 8.30 -6.80
C LYS A 34 -11.99 8.19 -5.86
N ASN A 35 -13.18 7.97 -6.40
CA ASN A 35 -14.40 7.83 -5.60
C ASN A 35 -14.35 6.65 -4.62
N LYS A 36 -13.48 5.68 -4.82
CA LYS A 36 -13.30 4.56 -3.89
C LYS A 36 -12.36 4.90 -2.73
N ALA A 37 -11.61 5.98 -2.83
CA ALA A 37 -10.76 6.46 -1.74
C ALA A 37 -11.42 7.60 -0.96
N GLU A 38 -12.22 8.43 -1.61
CA GLU A 38 -12.85 9.61 -1.02
C GLU A 38 -13.53 9.37 0.33
N PRO A 39 -14.31 8.30 0.52
CA PRO A 39 -14.99 8.09 1.81
C PRO A 39 -14.02 7.92 2.99
N LEU A 40 -12.75 7.63 2.75
CA LEU A 40 -11.77 7.56 3.83
C LEU A 40 -11.51 8.91 4.49
N LYS A 41 -11.86 10.02 3.84
CA LYS A 41 -11.79 11.36 4.44
C LYS A 41 -12.58 11.44 5.74
N ASP A 42 -13.72 10.76 5.80
CA ASP A 42 -14.59 10.76 6.99
C ASP A 42 -13.91 10.10 8.18
N PHE A 43 -12.86 9.33 7.95
CA PHE A 43 -12.07 8.67 9.00
C PHE A 43 -10.72 9.35 9.22
N GLY A 44 -10.49 10.50 8.57
CA GLY A 44 -9.29 11.30 8.77
C GLY A 44 -8.20 11.17 7.73
N ALA A 45 -8.44 10.45 6.64
CA ALA A 45 -7.44 10.29 5.58
C ALA A 45 -7.31 11.56 4.73
N GLU A 46 -6.12 11.78 4.22
CA GLU A 46 -5.90 12.69 3.11
C GLU A 46 -5.93 11.89 1.81
N ILE A 47 -6.54 12.42 0.77
CA ILE A 47 -6.65 11.74 -0.52
C ILE A 47 -5.66 12.37 -1.48
N SER A 48 -4.74 11.56 -1.98
CA SER A 48 -3.76 12.02 -2.96
C SER A 48 -4.33 11.98 -4.37
N ASN A 49 -3.91 12.92 -5.20
CA ASN A 49 -4.31 12.98 -6.60
C ASN A 49 -3.43 12.14 -7.50
N SER A 50 -2.25 11.74 -7.02
CA SER A 50 -1.32 10.91 -7.78
C SER A 50 -0.54 9.98 -6.87
N ILE A 51 -0.02 8.92 -7.45
CA ILE A 51 0.87 7.98 -6.74
C ILE A 51 2.15 8.68 -6.32
N GLY A 52 2.72 9.52 -7.20
CA GLY A 52 3.94 10.25 -6.89
C GLY A 52 3.81 11.15 -5.68
N GLU A 53 2.69 11.87 -5.57
CA GLU A 53 2.41 12.71 -4.41
C GLU A 53 2.30 11.88 -3.13
N LEU A 54 1.62 10.74 -3.19
CA LEU A 54 1.45 9.87 -2.03
C LEU A 54 2.77 9.33 -1.52
N VAL A 55 3.60 8.76 -2.39
CA VAL A 55 4.84 8.11 -1.97
C VAL A 55 5.88 9.13 -1.48
N LYS A 56 5.87 10.32 -2.06
CA LYS A 56 6.76 11.41 -1.67
C LYS A 56 6.54 11.84 -0.22
N GLU A 57 5.32 11.76 0.26
CA GLU A 57 4.93 12.18 1.60
C GLU A 57 4.87 11.04 2.61
N SER A 58 5.24 9.82 2.20
CA SER A 58 5.04 8.63 3.04
C SER A 58 6.36 8.03 3.50
N HIS A 59 6.41 7.62 4.78
CA HIS A 59 7.51 6.84 5.35
C HIS A 59 7.29 5.35 5.11
N VAL A 60 6.04 4.92 5.11
CA VAL A 60 5.62 3.56 4.81
C VAL A 60 4.57 3.61 3.72
N VAL A 61 4.75 2.83 2.67
CA VAL A 61 3.79 2.73 1.58
C VAL A 61 3.23 1.32 1.54
N ILE A 62 1.92 1.20 1.69
CA ILE A 62 1.21 -0.08 1.61
C ILE A 62 0.49 -0.16 0.28
N THR A 63 0.65 -1.27 -0.42
CA THR A 63 -0.10 -1.54 -1.64
C THR A 63 -1.01 -2.75 -1.41
N MET A 64 -2.27 -2.62 -1.82
CA MET A 64 -3.26 -3.70 -1.78
C MET A 64 -4.02 -3.70 -3.10
N LEU A 65 -3.49 -4.44 -4.06
CA LEU A 65 -3.92 -4.42 -5.45
C LEU A 65 -4.46 -5.79 -5.87
N THR A 66 -5.13 -5.85 -7.00
CA THR A 66 -5.93 -7.03 -7.39
C THR A 66 -5.13 -8.20 -7.94
N ASN A 67 -3.98 -7.93 -8.58
CA ASN A 67 -3.20 -8.98 -9.25
C ASN A 67 -1.77 -8.51 -9.53
N ASP A 68 -0.97 -9.42 -10.09
CA ASP A 68 0.43 -9.16 -10.44
C ASP A 68 0.60 -7.99 -11.40
N ASP A 69 -0.27 -7.89 -12.41
CA ASP A 69 -0.19 -6.81 -13.40
C ASP A 69 -0.39 -5.45 -12.76
N ALA A 70 -1.37 -5.33 -11.85
CA ALA A 70 -1.62 -4.09 -11.13
C ALA A 70 -0.45 -3.73 -10.23
N VAL A 71 0.14 -4.70 -9.55
CA VAL A 71 1.32 -4.49 -8.70
C VAL A 71 2.52 -4.03 -9.56
N ASN A 72 2.76 -4.69 -10.69
CA ASN A 72 3.85 -4.31 -11.59
C ASN A 72 3.66 -2.90 -12.15
N GLU A 73 2.43 -2.54 -12.48
CA GLU A 73 2.10 -1.22 -13.00
C GLU A 73 2.35 -0.12 -11.98
N VAL A 74 2.06 -0.37 -10.71
CA VAL A 74 2.24 0.62 -9.64
C VAL A 74 3.67 0.62 -9.14
N ILE A 75 4.15 -0.49 -8.58
CA ILE A 75 5.48 -0.56 -7.94
C ILE A 75 6.61 -0.47 -8.96
N GLY A 76 6.38 -0.92 -10.19
CA GLY A 76 7.36 -0.83 -11.26
C GLY A 76 7.38 0.48 -12.01
N SER A 77 6.46 1.41 -11.72
CA SER A 77 6.39 2.68 -12.45
C SER A 77 7.47 3.66 -12.02
N ASP A 78 7.90 4.50 -12.96
CA ASP A 78 8.85 5.57 -12.68
C ASP A 78 8.28 6.56 -11.66
N GLU A 79 6.98 6.83 -11.75
CA GLU A 79 6.30 7.72 -10.81
C GLU A 79 6.44 7.24 -9.37
N PHE A 80 6.24 5.96 -9.14
CA PHE A 80 6.39 5.35 -7.81
C PHE A 80 7.84 5.36 -7.37
N LEU A 81 8.72 4.80 -8.20
CA LEU A 81 10.12 4.58 -7.85
C LEU A 81 10.90 5.87 -7.63
N ASN A 82 10.66 6.89 -8.48
CA ASN A 82 11.44 8.13 -8.44
C ASN A 82 10.98 9.09 -7.33
N ASN A 83 9.81 8.87 -6.75
CA ASN A 83 9.28 9.75 -5.70
C ASN A 83 9.35 9.15 -4.29
N LEU A 84 9.78 7.90 -4.14
CA LEU A 84 9.94 7.28 -2.83
C LEU A 84 10.98 8.01 -2.00
N LYS A 85 10.67 8.23 -0.72
CA LYS A 85 11.64 8.79 0.22
C LYS A 85 12.79 7.82 0.45
N PRO A 86 14.03 8.30 0.57
CA PRO A 86 15.14 7.43 0.97
C PRO A 86 14.83 6.73 2.30
N ASN A 87 15.16 5.47 2.37
CA ASN A 87 14.96 4.63 3.57
C ASN A 87 13.49 4.39 3.96
N SER A 88 12.55 4.72 3.07
CA SER A 88 11.15 4.36 3.31
C SER A 88 10.95 2.85 3.16
N THR A 89 9.79 2.38 3.60
CA THR A 89 9.43 0.97 3.53
C THR A 89 8.20 0.79 2.66
N VAL A 90 8.28 -0.13 1.70
CA VAL A 90 7.15 -0.54 0.88
C VAL A 90 6.67 -1.90 1.37
N ILE A 91 5.39 -1.99 1.69
CA ILE A 91 4.76 -3.25 2.13
C ILE A 91 3.69 -3.61 1.10
N ASP A 92 3.94 -4.63 0.30
CA ASP A 92 2.94 -5.11 -0.65
C ASP A 92 2.12 -6.23 0.00
N MET A 93 0.86 -5.95 0.26
CA MET A 93 -0.08 -6.87 0.88
C MET A 93 -0.95 -7.58 -0.16
N SER A 94 -0.68 -7.35 -1.43
CA SER A 94 -1.36 -8.01 -2.54
C SER A 94 -0.95 -9.48 -2.64
N SER A 95 -1.83 -10.30 -3.22
CA SER A 95 -1.50 -11.70 -3.50
C SER A 95 -0.83 -11.77 -4.86
N VAL A 96 0.48 -12.01 -4.87
CA VAL A 96 1.29 -12.05 -6.10
C VAL A 96 2.15 -13.30 -6.15
N LYS A 97 2.64 -13.62 -7.36
CA LYS A 97 3.61 -14.71 -7.53
C LYS A 97 4.91 -14.39 -6.80
N GLN A 98 5.59 -15.44 -6.34
CA GLN A 98 6.87 -15.28 -5.66
C GLN A 98 7.88 -14.54 -6.54
N THR A 99 7.92 -14.82 -7.84
CA THR A 99 8.83 -14.14 -8.77
C THR A 99 8.57 -12.65 -8.84
N THR A 100 7.32 -12.23 -8.81
CA THR A 100 6.93 -10.82 -8.80
C THR A 100 7.45 -10.14 -7.53
N ALA A 101 7.22 -10.74 -6.38
CA ALA A 101 7.69 -10.20 -5.10
C ALA A 101 9.22 -10.11 -5.05
N VAL A 102 9.92 -11.14 -5.48
CA VAL A 102 11.39 -11.16 -5.51
C VAL A 102 11.95 -10.07 -6.40
N ASN A 103 11.36 -9.88 -7.59
CA ASN A 103 11.83 -8.87 -8.54
C ASN A 103 11.64 -7.45 -8.01
N HIS A 104 10.50 -7.15 -7.40
CA HIS A 104 10.27 -5.84 -6.79
C HIS A 104 11.18 -5.61 -5.58
N GLY A 105 11.37 -6.65 -4.77
CA GLY A 105 12.25 -6.56 -3.61
C GLY A 105 13.68 -6.23 -4.00
N LYS A 106 14.21 -6.89 -5.04
CA LYS A 106 15.57 -6.61 -5.56
C LYS A 106 15.70 -5.19 -6.09
N ASN A 107 14.72 -4.73 -6.87
CA ASN A 107 14.74 -3.41 -7.45
C ASN A 107 14.67 -2.32 -6.38
N LEU A 108 13.79 -2.45 -5.40
CA LEU A 108 13.64 -1.49 -4.32
C LEU A 108 14.88 -1.46 -3.43
N LYS A 109 15.43 -2.63 -3.11
CA LYS A 109 16.65 -2.73 -2.31
C LYS A 109 17.84 -2.04 -2.99
N SER A 110 17.95 -2.15 -4.31
CA SER A 110 19.01 -1.47 -5.07
C SER A 110 18.89 0.06 -4.98
N ARG A 111 17.71 0.57 -4.64
CA ARG A 111 17.43 1.98 -4.45
C ARG A 111 17.45 2.39 -2.97
N LYS A 112 17.87 1.50 -2.08
CA LYS A 112 17.90 1.69 -0.62
C LYS A 112 16.51 1.89 -0.02
N ILE A 113 15.52 1.22 -0.59
CA ILE A 113 14.14 1.18 -0.10
C ILE A 113 13.92 -0.19 0.52
N ASN A 114 13.35 -0.21 1.73
CA ASN A 114 12.98 -1.46 2.39
C ASN A 114 11.73 -2.03 1.75
N TYR A 115 11.66 -3.34 1.60
CA TYR A 115 10.52 -4.01 0.99
C TYR A 115 10.10 -5.22 1.81
N LEU A 116 8.79 -5.33 2.06
CA LEU A 116 8.18 -6.50 2.67
C LEU A 116 7.07 -7.01 1.75
N ASP A 117 7.08 -8.31 1.51
CA ASP A 117 5.97 -9.01 0.87
C ASP A 117 5.11 -9.58 2.00
N ALA A 118 3.87 -9.11 2.10
CA ALA A 118 3.02 -9.41 3.24
C ALA A 118 1.58 -9.75 2.81
N PRO A 119 1.39 -10.81 2.00
CA PRO A 119 0.05 -11.20 1.59
C PRO A 119 -0.83 -11.53 2.79
N VAL A 120 -2.14 -11.29 2.62
CA VAL A 120 -3.11 -11.45 3.70
C VAL A 120 -4.12 -12.54 3.37
N SER A 121 -4.69 -13.13 4.41
CA SER A 121 -5.76 -14.13 4.33
C SER A 121 -6.85 -13.81 5.34
N GLY A 122 -8.10 -13.99 4.95
CA GLY A 122 -9.26 -13.72 5.81
C GLY A 122 -10.39 -13.00 5.10
N GLY A 123 -10.21 -12.66 3.83
CA GLY A 123 -11.23 -12.02 3.02
C GLY A 123 -11.67 -10.65 3.52
N THR A 124 -12.77 -10.14 2.98
CA THR A 124 -13.29 -8.81 3.34
C THR A 124 -13.73 -8.75 4.80
N ILE A 125 -14.26 -9.84 5.33
CA ILE A 125 -14.67 -9.91 6.75
C ILE A 125 -13.43 -9.72 7.64
N GLY A 126 -12.33 -10.43 7.37
CA GLY A 126 -11.10 -10.28 8.11
C GLY A 126 -10.53 -8.87 8.02
N ALA A 127 -10.62 -8.24 6.85
CA ALA A 127 -10.17 -6.86 6.65
C ALA A 127 -11.00 -5.88 7.48
N GLU A 128 -12.32 -6.03 7.50
CA GLU A 128 -13.23 -5.17 8.27
C GLU A 128 -13.04 -5.33 9.77
N GLU A 129 -12.82 -6.56 10.23
CA GLU A 129 -12.68 -6.88 11.65
C GLU A 129 -11.24 -6.71 12.17
N ALA A 130 -10.30 -6.32 11.31
CA ALA A 130 -8.88 -6.24 11.64
C ALA A 130 -8.33 -7.57 12.15
N SER A 131 -8.78 -8.67 11.57
CA SER A 131 -8.40 -10.03 11.97
C SER A 131 -7.69 -10.82 10.87
N LEU A 132 -7.14 -10.12 9.85
CA LEU A 132 -6.40 -10.77 8.77
C LEU A 132 -5.16 -11.50 9.28
N ALA A 133 -4.93 -12.69 8.73
CA ALA A 133 -3.62 -13.34 8.87
C ALA A 133 -2.66 -12.70 7.87
N ILE A 134 -1.51 -12.25 8.35
CA ILE A 134 -0.51 -11.57 7.53
C ILE A 134 0.75 -12.44 7.50
N MET A 135 1.17 -12.84 6.29
CA MET A 135 2.34 -13.69 6.09
C MET A 135 3.50 -12.85 5.57
N ILE A 136 4.42 -12.49 6.45
CA ILE A 136 5.49 -11.54 6.10
C ILE A 136 6.71 -12.27 5.58
N GLY A 137 7.15 -11.86 4.37
CA GLY A 137 8.42 -12.25 3.78
C GLY A 137 9.17 -11.01 3.31
N GLY A 138 10.46 -11.12 3.20
CA GLY A 138 11.23 -9.96 2.81
C GLY A 138 12.67 -10.23 2.36
#